data_11e3fc8aec9c389d139fe7747e13a714
#
_entry.id   11e3fc8aec9c389d139fe7747e13a714
#
_cell.length_a   1.000
_cell.length_b   1.000
_cell.length_c   1.000
_cell.angle_alpha   90.00
_cell.angle_beta   90.00
_cell.angle_gamma   90.00
#
_symmetry.space_group_name_H-M   'P 1'
#
loop_
_entity.id
_entity.type
_entity.pdbx_description
1 polymer ?
#
loop_
_entity_poly.entity_id
_entity_poly.type
_entity_poly.pdbx_seq_one_letter_code
_entity_poly.pdbx_strand_id
1 'polypeptide(L)'
;MPSSTPYRPPRKQGPAFRFIVVVMVPLLRLLMKRDWRGGENIPRSGGVVIAANHLSHVDALAFGHFVYGNGRIPRFLAKSGVFKNKFVGRVLRAAKQIPVYRDTADAANALRDAIAAVNAGEAVTVYPEGTITRDPDLWPMVGKTGAARIALATGAPVVPSGQWGAQELLAPYAKRPDLFPRKLITMKVGDPDALAALGGDLLSAAVT
;
A
#
# COMPACT_ATOMS: atom_id res chain seq x y z
N MET A 1 4.94 24.80 6.69
CA MET A 1 3.88 24.71 5.66
C MET A 1 3.90 23.31 5.10
N PRO A 2 2.76 22.59 4.96
CA PRO A 2 2.78 21.28 4.36
C PRO A 2 3.19 21.41 2.90
N SER A 3 4.30 20.76 2.53
CA SER A 3 4.75 20.65 1.15
C SER A 3 3.74 19.78 0.40
N SER A 4 2.79 20.41 -0.28
CA SER A 4 1.90 19.71 -1.18
C SER A 4 2.68 19.36 -2.45
N THR A 5 3.28 18.17 -2.48
CA THR A 5 3.84 17.65 -3.74
C THR A 5 2.73 17.71 -4.81
N PRO A 6 2.97 18.33 -5.97
CA PRO A 6 1.94 18.46 -6.99
C PRO A 6 1.50 17.09 -7.48
N TYR A 7 0.19 16.87 -7.53
CA TYR A 7 -0.42 15.66 -8.06
C TYR A 7 0.07 15.38 -9.51
N ARG A 8 0.74 14.26 -9.72
CA ARG A 8 1.26 13.85 -11.03
C ARG A 8 0.82 12.42 -11.36
N PRO A 9 -0.28 12.23 -12.08
CA PRO A 9 -0.74 10.89 -12.44
C PRO A 9 0.27 10.17 -13.35
N PRO A 10 0.41 8.85 -13.22
CA PRO A 10 1.28 8.06 -14.09
C PRO A 10 0.81 8.13 -15.56
N ARG A 11 1.78 8.22 -16.48
CA ARG A 11 1.50 8.39 -17.92
C ARG A 11 0.87 7.16 -18.59
N LYS A 12 1.15 5.94 -18.12
CA LYS A 12 0.66 4.69 -18.71
C LYS A 12 -0.29 3.99 -17.73
N GLN A 13 -1.58 4.02 -18.02
CA GLN A 13 -2.63 3.39 -17.22
C GLN A 13 -3.51 2.53 -18.13
N GLY A 14 -3.77 1.29 -17.72
CA GLY A 14 -4.79 0.48 -18.39
C GLY A 14 -6.21 1.06 -18.20
N PRO A 15 -7.15 0.76 -19.11
CA PRO A 15 -8.50 1.33 -19.07
C PRO A 15 -9.26 1.03 -17.77
N ALA A 16 -9.10 -0.17 -17.23
CA ALA A 16 -9.73 -0.55 -15.97
C ALA A 16 -9.20 0.26 -14.77
N PHE A 17 -7.89 0.51 -14.70
CA PHE A 17 -7.32 1.33 -13.66
C PHE A 17 -7.75 2.79 -13.78
N ARG A 18 -7.83 3.31 -15.02
CA ARG A 18 -8.38 4.67 -15.27
C ARG A 18 -9.81 4.79 -14.77
N PHE A 19 -10.65 3.78 -15.02
CA PHE A 19 -12.02 3.78 -14.51
C PHE A 19 -12.05 3.86 -12.98
N ILE A 20 -11.22 3.05 -12.29
CA ILE A 20 -11.10 3.11 -10.83
C ILE A 20 -10.71 4.53 -10.38
N VAL A 21 -9.72 5.12 -11.02
CA VAL A 21 -9.23 6.47 -10.67
C VAL A 21 -10.32 7.54 -10.86
N VAL A 22 -11.03 7.51 -12.00
CA VAL A 22 -12.08 8.47 -12.32
C VAL A 22 -13.23 8.42 -11.31
N VAL A 23 -13.55 7.23 -10.79
CA VAL A 23 -14.63 7.05 -9.80
C VAL A 23 -14.12 7.29 -8.37
N MET A 24 -13.01 6.64 -8.02
CA MET A 24 -12.55 6.61 -6.62
C MET A 24 -11.87 7.90 -6.17
N VAL A 25 -11.10 8.56 -7.03
CA VAL A 25 -10.38 9.77 -6.62
C VAL A 25 -11.33 10.92 -6.24
N PRO A 26 -12.38 11.26 -7.03
CA PRO A 26 -13.36 12.25 -6.60
C PRO A 26 -14.08 11.86 -5.31
N LEU A 27 -14.48 10.59 -5.19
CA LEU A 27 -15.16 10.09 -3.99
C LEU A 27 -14.27 10.24 -2.75
N LEU A 28 -13.01 9.80 -2.83
CA LEU A 28 -12.07 9.93 -1.72
C LEU A 28 -11.77 11.41 -1.39
N ARG A 29 -11.71 12.28 -2.39
CA ARG A 29 -11.56 13.73 -2.17
C ARG A 29 -12.77 14.35 -1.46
N LEU A 30 -13.96 13.82 -1.72
CA LEU A 30 -15.18 14.26 -1.04
C LEU A 30 -15.19 13.80 0.43
N LEU A 31 -14.76 12.57 0.71
CA LEU A 31 -14.86 11.95 2.03
C LEU A 31 -13.70 12.27 2.97
N MET A 32 -12.52 12.64 2.43
CA MET A 32 -11.29 12.79 3.21
C MET A 32 -10.69 14.19 3.07
N LYS A 33 -10.16 14.70 4.18
CA LYS A 33 -9.12 15.76 4.19
C LYS A 33 -7.76 15.07 4.12
N ARG A 34 -6.75 15.72 3.56
CA ARG A 34 -5.43 15.11 3.31
C ARG A 34 -4.33 15.91 3.97
N ASP A 35 -3.50 15.24 4.75
CA ASP A 35 -2.19 15.73 5.21
C ASP A 35 -1.14 14.72 4.76
N TRP A 36 -0.59 14.95 3.57
CA TRP A 36 0.31 14.01 2.89
C TRP A 36 1.72 14.60 2.79
N ARG A 37 2.72 13.84 3.27
CA ARG A 37 4.11 14.29 3.37
C ARG A 37 5.06 13.20 2.89
N GLY A 38 6.22 13.59 2.35
CA GLY A 38 7.27 12.67 1.93
C GLY A 38 6.95 11.88 0.66
N GLY A 39 5.95 12.28 -0.13
CA GLY A 39 5.62 11.61 -1.38
C GLY A 39 6.75 11.66 -2.42
N GLU A 40 7.64 12.64 -2.29
CA GLU A 40 8.88 12.78 -3.07
C GLU A 40 9.87 11.63 -2.84
N ASN A 41 9.80 10.97 -1.69
CA ASN A 41 10.63 9.81 -1.34
C ASN A 41 10.22 8.53 -2.08
N ILE A 42 9.05 8.52 -2.73
CA ILE A 42 8.66 7.39 -3.59
C ILE A 42 9.40 7.53 -4.92
N PRO A 43 10.28 6.58 -5.29
CA PRO A 43 10.99 6.62 -6.55
C PRO A 43 10.03 6.71 -7.74
N ARG A 44 10.25 7.66 -8.64
CA ARG A 44 9.36 7.91 -9.79
C ARG A 44 9.38 6.81 -10.85
N SER A 45 10.43 6.01 -10.88
CA SER A 45 10.64 4.90 -11.82
C SER A 45 11.41 3.77 -11.12
N GLY A 46 11.50 2.62 -11.77
CA GLY A 46 12.10 1.43 -11.19
C GLY A 46 11.18 0.73 -10.18
N GLY A 47 11.58 -0.44 -9.75
CA GLY A 47 10.89 -1.20 -8.72
C GLY A 47 11.04 -0.58 -7.34
N VAL A 48 10.01 -0.65 -6.54
CA VAL A 48 10.03 -0.17 -5.15
C VAL A 48 9.08 -1.00 -4.30
N VAL A 49 9.50 -1.29 -3.08
CA VAL A 49 8.65 -1.88 -2.05
C VAL A 49 8.22 -0.79 -1.07
N ILE A 50 6.93 -0.56 -0.93
CA ILE A 50 6.39 0.42 0.01
C ILE A 50 5.79 -0.35 1.19
N ALA A 51 6.35 -0.18 2.37
CA ALA A 51 5.90 -0.85 3.59
C ALA A 51 5.08 0.12 4.45
N ALA A 52 3.80 -0.18 4.68
CA ALA A 52 2.89 0.68 5.42
C ALA A 52 2.17 -0.08 6.55
N ASN A 53 1.78 0.60 7.61
CA ASN A 53 0.91 0.06 8.66
C ASN A 53 -0.53 -0.12 8.15
N HIS A 54 -1.33 -0.97 8.83
CA HIS A 54 -2.67 -1.32 8.36
C HIS A 54 -3.71 -1.17 9.48
N LEU A 55 -4.55 -0.13 9.36
CA LEU A 55 -5.52 0.29 10.39
C LEU A 55 -6.98 0.07 10.00
N SER A 56 -7.27 -0.01 8.68
CA SER A 56 -8.63 -0.01 8.18
C SER A 56 -8.75 -0.74 6.84
N HIS A 57 -9.93 -1.26 6.55
CA HIS A 57 -10.24 -1.80 5.21
C HIS A 57 -10.18 -0.76 4.09
N VAL A 58 -10.28 0.54 4.41
CA VAL A 58 -10.16 1.62 3.41
C VAL A 58 -8.72 2.08 3.18
N ASP A 59 -7.74 1.57 3.93
CA ASP A 59 -6.33 1.94 3.79
C ASP A 59 -5.83 1.77 2.35
N ALA A 60 -6.13 0.65 1.74
CA ALA A 60 -5.66 0.38 0.38
C ALA A 60 -6.20 1.39 -0.64
N LEU A 61 -7.40 1.93 -0.42
CA LEU A 61 -7.97 2.98 -1.27
C LEU A 61 -7.32 4.34 -0.98
N ALA A 62 -7.20 4.71 0.30
CA ALA A 62 -6.62 5.97 0.72
C ALA A 62 -5.12 6.04 0.37
N PHE A 63 -4.36 5.00 0.71
CA PHE A 63 -2.94 4.91 0.43
C PHE A 63 -2.67 4.75 -1.09
N GLY A 64 -3.53 4.00 -1.78
CA GLY A 64 -3.48 3.90 -3.24
C GLY A 64 -3.69 5.25 -3.92
N HIS A 65 -4.59 6.09 -3.41
CA HIS A 65 -4.78 7.45 -3.89
C HIS A 65 -3.52 8.32 -3.67
N PHE A 66 -2.86 8.16 -2.52
CA PHE A 66 -1.60 8.85 -2.22
C PHE A 66 -0.47 8.41 -3.17
N VAL A 67 -0.23 7.11 -3.32
CA VAL A 67 0.82 6.56 -4.22
C VAL A 67 0.55 6.98 -5.67
N TYR A 68 -0.72 6.91 -6.09
CA TYR A 68 -1.13 7.36 -7.42
C TYR A 68 -0.89 8.87 -7.61
N GLY A 69 -1.22 9.69 -6.60
CA GLY A 69 -0.99 11.13 -6.61
C GLY A 69 0.49 11.50 -6.74
N ASN A 70 1.39 10.62 -6.31
CA ASN A 70 2.85 10.76 -6.44
C ASN A 70 3.41 10.11 -7.72
N GLY A 71 2.55 9.79 -8.69
CA GLY A 71 2.97 9.37 -10.03
C GLY A 71 3.21 7.88 -10.21
N ARG A 72 2.84 7.05 -9.22
CA ARG A 72 3.01 5.59 -9.30
C ARG A 72 1.68 4.87 -9.28
N ILE A 73 1.59 3.75 -10.01
CA ILE A 73 0.43 2.86 -9.93
C ILE A 73 0.67 1.87 -8.78
N PRO A 74 -0.15 1.92 -7.72
CA PRO A 74 0.05 1.02 -6.58
C PRO A 74 -0.36 -0.42 -6.92
N ARG A 75 0.48 -1.38 -6.52
CA ARG A 75 0.20 -2.82 -6.52
C ARG A 75 0.13 -3.29 -5.08
N PHE A 76 -1.03 -3.71 -4.63
CA PHE A 76 -1.20 -4.24 -3.27
C PHE A 76 -1.18 -5.75 -3.27
N LEU A 77 -0.58 -6.31 -2.23
CA LEU A 77 -0.79 -7.70 -1.85
C LEU A 77 -2.13 -7.78 -1.11
N ALA A 78 -3.14 -8.35 -1.74
CA ALA A 78 -4.49 -8.41 -1.22
C ALA A 78 -4.94 -9.85 -0.94
N LYS A 79 -5.66 -10.08 0.17
CA LYS A 79 -6.18 -11.40 0.54
C LYS A 79 -6.98 -12.00 -0.62
N SER A 80 -6.69 -13.25 -0.99
CA SER A 80 -7.35 -13.95 -2.11
C SER A 80 -8.88 -13.99 -2.01
N GLY A 81 -9.41 -13.96 -0.79
CA GLY A 81 -10.86 -13.94 -0.55
C GLY A 81 -11.57 -12.73 -1.17
N VAL A 82 -10.91 -11.56 -1.29
CA VAL A 82 -11.52 -10.36 -1.93
C VAL A 82 -11.69 -10.55 -3.44
N PHE A 83 -10.87 -11.42 -4.06
CA PHE A 83 -10.97 -11.74 -5.48
C PHE A 83 -12.12 -12.71 -5.82
N LYS A 84 -12.74 -13.34 -4.81
CA LYS A 84 -13.90 -14.24 -4.99
C LYS A 84 -15.17 -13.49 -5.36
N ASN A 85 -15.30 -12.22 -4.93
CA ASN A 85 -16.42 -11.38 -5.37
C ASN A 85 -16.29 -11.11 -6.87
N LYS A 86 -17.34 -11.40 -7.65
CA LYS A 86 -17.32 -11.31 -9.13
C LYS A 86 -16.96 -9.93 -9.65
N PHE A 87 -17.51 -8.87 -9.06
CA PHE A 87 -17.24 -7.49 -9.48
C PHE A 87 -15.88 -6.99 -8.96
N VAL A 88 -15.68 -7.03 -7.64
CA VAL A 88 -14.45 -6.59 -7.00
C VAL A 88 -13.24 -7.36 -7.53
N GLY A 89 -13.35 -8.69 -7.64
CA GLY A 89 -12.28 -9.53 -8.15
C GLY A 89 -11.92 -9.24 -9.61
N ARG A 90 -12.90 -8.88 -10.46
CA ARG A 90 -12.63 -8.44 -11.84
C ARG A 90 -11.85 -7.11 -11.84
N VAL A 91 -12.27 -6.16 -11.03
CA VAL A 91 -11.62 -4.86 -10.88
C VAL A 91 -10.18 -5.01 -10.37
N LEU A 92 -9.98 -5.81 -9.30
CA LEU A 92 -8.66 -6.03 -8.72
C LEU A 92 -7.71 -6.73 -9.71
N ARG A 93 -8.18 -7.74 -10.43
CA ARG A 93 -7.38 -8.40 -11.48
C ARG A 93 -7.04 -7.46 -12.63
N ALA A 94 -8.00 -6.67 -13.08
CA ALA A 94 -7.78 -5.68 -14.14
C ALA A 94 -6.82 -4.56 -13.70
N ALA A 95 -6.82 -4.20 -12.41
CA ALA A 95 -5.85 -3.31 -11.78
C ALA A 95 -4.54 -4.04 -11.42
N LYS A 96 -4.39 -5.32 -11.80
CA LYS A 96 -3.21 -6.17 -11.57
C LYS A 96 -2.80 -6.23 -10.08
N GLN A 97 -3.76 -6.23 -9.16
CA GLN A 97 -3.47 -6.44 -7.74
C GLN A 97 -3.04 -7.89 -7.50
N ILE A 98 -2.16 -8.13 -6.53
CA ILE A 98 -1.49 -9.41 -6.30
C ILE A 98 -2.29 -10.21 -5.25
N PRO A 99 -2.89 -11.36 -5.60
CA PRO A 99 -3.61 -12.18 -4.63
C PRO A 99 -2.67 -12.92 -3.68
N VAL A 100 -2.95 -12.87 -2.38
CA VAL A 100 -2.23 -13.63 -1.35
C VAL A 100 -3.12 -14.73 -0.81
N TYR A 101 -2.68 -15.96 -1.01
CA TYR A 101 -3.28 -17.17 -0.45
C TYR A 101 -2.54 -17.47 0.84
N ARG A 102 -3.17 -17.18 1.98
CA ARG A 102 -2.55 -17.40 3.30
C ARG A 102 -2.65 -18.88 3.67
N ASP A 103 -1.64 -19.32 4.40
CA ASP A 103 -1.58 -20.66 4.99
C ASP A 103 -1.61 -21.83 3.98
N THR A 104 -1.17 -21.57 2.75
CA THR A 104 -1.07 -22.58 1.69
C THR A 104 0.28 -22.50 1.00
N ALA A 105 0.64 -23.56 0.23
CA ALA A 105 1.79 -23.54 -0.67
C ALA A 105 1.76 -22.37 -1.67
N ASP A 106 0.57 -21.83 -1.93
CA ASP A 106 0.37 -20.68 -2.82
C ASP A 106 0.82 -19.34 -2.23
N ALA A 107 1.15 -19.25 -0.93
CA ALA A 107 1.77 -18.06 -0.35
C ALA A 107 3.10 -17.73 -1.05
N ALA A 108 3.85 -18.75 -1.48
CA ALA A 108 5.07 -18.60 -2.26
C ALA A 108 4.80 -18.00 -3.65
N ASN A 109 3.63 -18.25 -4.24
CA ASN A 109 3.24 -17.66 -5.52
C ASN A 109 3.05 -16.15 -5.41
N ALA A 110 2.41 -15.68 -4.33
CA ALA A 110 2.24 -14.23 -4.09
C ALA A 110 3.60 -13.51 -3.93
N LEU A 111 4.58 -14.17 -3.29
CA LEU A 111 5.93 -13.62 -3.19
C LEU A 111 6.61 -13.55 -4.56
N ARG A 112 6.49 -14.59 -5.40
CA ARG A 112 7.02 -14.59 -6.77
C ARG A 112 6.39 -13.50 -7.62
N ASP A 113 5.07 -13.35 -7.56
CA ASP A 113 4.35 -12.34 -8.32
C ASP A 113 4.76 -10.92 -7.88
N ALA A 114 4.97 -10.71 -6.58
CA ALA A 114 5.46 -9.44 -6.05
C ALA A 114 6.89 -9.13 -6.52
N ILE A 115 7.80 -10.13 -6.47
CA ILE A 115 9.17 -10.01 -7.00
C ILE A 115 9.14 -9.69 -8.49
N ALA A 116 8.32 -10.39 -9.27
CA ALA A 116 8.19 -10.13 -10.71
C ALA A 116 7.66 -8.70 -10.98
N ALA A 117 6.69 -8.22 -10.21
CA ALA A 117 6.18 -6.87 -10.34
C ALA A 117 7.24 -5.81 -10.02
N VAL A 118 8.02 -6.00 -8.95
CA VAL A 118 9.12 -5.09 -8.60
C VAL A 118 10.20 -5.10 -9.69
N ASN A 119 10.60 -6.28 -10.19
CA ASN A 119 11.57 -6.39 -11.30
C ASN A 119 11.07 -5.74 -12.61
N ALA A 120 9.74 -5.72 -12.80
CA ALA A 120 9.11 -5.00 -13.92
C ALA A 120 9.04 -3.46 -13.69
N GLY A 121 9.61 -2.95 -12.60
CA GLY A 121 9.64 -1.53 -12.29
C GLY A 121 8.37 -1.01 -11.63
N GLU A 122 7.53 -1.86 -11.05
CA GLU A 122 6.27 -1.47 -10.42
C GLU A 122 6.46 -1.10 -8.93
N ALA A 123 5.51 -0.32 -8.38
CA ALA A 123 5.47 0.03 -6.96
C ALA A 123 4.59 -0.96 -6.21
N VAL A 124 5.19 -1.86 -5.44
CA VAL A 124 4.50 -2.87 -4.66
C VAL A 124 4.32 -2.39 -3.23
N THR A 125 3.07 -2.23 -2.80
CA THR A 125 2.71 -1.84 -1.45
C THR A 125 2.38 -3.07 -0.62
N VAL A 126 3.06 -3.19 0.50
CA VAL A 126 2.92 -4.29 1.45
C VAL A 126 2.47 -3.74 2.79
N TYR A 127 1.51 -4.42 3.41
CA TYR A 127 1.19 -4.26 4.82
C TYR A 127 1.91 -5.39 5.59
N PRO A 128 3.08 -5.12 6.23
CA PRO A 128 3.88 -6.20 6.83
C PRO A 128 3.14 -6.99 7.89
N GLU A 129 2.22 -6.34 8.61
CA GLU A 129 1.36 -6.99 9.60
C GLU A 129 0.51 -8.13 9.00
N GLY A 130 0.24 -8.07 7.70
CA GLY A 130 -0.55 -9.04 6.94
C GLY A 130 -2.04 -9.02 7.27
N THR A 131 -2.50 -8.17 8.18
CA THR A 131 -3.90 -7.94 8.53
C THR A 131 -4.04 -6.55 9.14
N ILE A 132 -5.26 -6.06 9.27
CA ILE A 132 -5.54 -4.85 10.05
C ILE A 132 -5.10 -5.09 11.49
N THR A 133 -4.46 -4.09 12.11
CA THR A 133 -3.98 -4.21 13.48
C THR A 133 -5.09 -4.66 14.44
N ARG A 134 -4.71 -5.47 15.41
CA ARG A 134 -5.56 -5.91 16.52
C ARG A 134 -5.15 -5.28 17.84
N ASP A 135 -4.14 -4.43 17.77
CA ASP A 135 -3.69 -3.68 18.92
C ASP A 135 -4.79 -2.69 19.36
N PRO A 136 -5.17 -2.64 20.65
CA PRO A 136 -6.24 -1.78 21.14
C PRO A 136 -5.93 -0.30 20.98
N ASP A 137 -4.64 0.07 21.04
CA ASP A 137 -4.15 1.44 20.85
C ASP A 137 -3.77 1.73 19.39
N LEU A 138 -4.08 0.78 18.48
CA LEU A 138 -3.84 0.87 17.04
C LEU A 138 -2.35 0.93 16.65
N TRP A 139 -1.47 0.48 17.52
CA TRP A 139 -0.06 0.34 17.18
C TRP A 139 0.16 -0.73 16.10
N PRO A 140 1.17 -0.56 15.26
CA PRO A 140 1.57 -1.61 14.34
C PRO A 140 1.96 -2.89 15.06
N MET A 141 1.47 -4.02 14.57
CA MET A 141 1.87 -5.33 15.07
C MET A 141 3.23 -5.74 14.49
N VAL A 142 3.81 -6.82 15.04
CA VAL A 142 5.03 -7.42 14.50
C VAL A 142 4.87 -7.72 13.01
N GLY A 143 5.79 -7.18 12.22
CA GLY A 143 5.79 -7.34 10.77
C GLY A 143 6.24 -8.73 10.34
N LYS A 144 5.62 -9.26 9.28
CA LYS A 144 6.07 -10.47 8.58
C LYS A 144 7.20 -10.13 7.61
N THR A 145 8.06 -11.10 7.33
CA THR A 145 9.26 -10.95 6.50
C THR A 145 9.02 -10.71 5.01
N GLY A 146 7.76 -10.71 4.55
CA GLY A 146 7.41 -10.64 3.12
C GLY A 146 8.01 -9.44 2.39
N ALA A 147 7.94 -8.24 2.98
CA ALA A 147 8.50 -7.03 2.38
C ALA A 147 10.03 -7.11 2.27
N ALA A 148 10.71 -7.58 3.33
CA ALA A 148 12.16 -7.77 3.34
C ALA A 148 12.61 -8.81 2.30
N ARG A 149 11.90 -9.94 2.20
CA ARG A 149 12.20 -10.98 1.19
C ARG A 149 12.06 -10.48 -0.24
N ILE A 150 11.06 -9.64 -0.53
CA ILE A 150 10.90 -9.03 -1.85
C ILE A 150 12.08 -8.09 -2.12
N ALA A 151 12.43 -7.23 -1.16
CA ALA A 151 13.52 -6.28 -1.30
C ALA A 151 14.87 -6.98 -1.53
N LEU A 152 15.20 -8.00 -0.70
CA LEU A 152 16.44 -8.77 -0.84
C LEU A 152 16.52 -9.50 -2.19
N ALA A 153 15.40 -10.07 -2.66
CA ALA A 153 15.39 -10.82 -3.92
C ALA A 153 15.49 -9.90 -5.16
N THR A 154 15.16 -8.61 -5.03
CA THR A 154 15.09 -7.68 -6.16
C THR A 154 16.17 -6.58 -6.11
N GLY A 155 16.79 -6.36 -4.96
CA GLY A 155 17.66 -5.21 -4.70
C GLY A 155 16.90 -3.86 -4.72
N ALA A 156 15.57 -3.89 -4.71
CA ALA A 156 14.76 -2.68 -4.76
C ALA A 156 14.73 -1.95 -3.41
N PRO A 157 14.68 -0.62 -3.40
CA PRO A 157 14.57 0.15 -2.18
C PRO A 157 13.26 -0.14 -1.45
N VAL A 158 13.32 -0.14 -0.11
CA VAL A 158 12.15 -0.23 0.75
C VAL A 158 11.84 1.17 1.28
N VAL A 159 10.62 1.62 1.02
CA VAL A 159 10.12 2.93 1.45
C VAL A 159 9.21 2.74 2.67
N PRO A 160 9.65 3.11 3.88
CA PRO A 160 8.81 3.02 5.07
C PRO A 160 7.73 4.09 5.02
N SER A 161 6.51 3.73 5.38
CA SER A 161 5.37 4.63 5.30
C SER A 161 4.45 4.45 6.51
N GLY A 162 3.97 5.57 7.05
CA GLY A 162 2.97 5.61 8.11
C GLY A 162 1.68 6.24 7.60
N GLN A 163 0.53 5.70 8.03
CA GLN A 163 -0.77 6.29 7.76
C GLN A 163 -1.63 6.32 9.02
N TRP A 164 -2.52 7.33 9.09
CA TRP A 164 -3.45 7.52 10.20
C TRP A 164 -4.72 8.21 9.73
N GLY A 165 -5.85 7.94 10.39
CA GLY A 165 -7.14 8.59 10.13
C GLY A 165 -8.11 7.74 9.30
N ALA A 166 -7.64 6.74 8.54
CA ALA A 166 -8.51 5.87 7.78
C ALA A 166 -9.43 5.03 8.68
N GLN A 167 -8.99 4.70 9.89
CA GLN A 167 -9.78 4.03 10.93
C GLN A 167 -10.93 4.90 11.49
N GLU A 168 -10.83 6.22 11.35
CA GLU A 168 -11.93 7.13 11.71
C GLU A 168 -13.04 7.08 10.65
N LEU A 169 -12.68 6.84 9.38
CA LEU A 169 -13.65 6.67 8.32
C LEU A 169 -14.32 5.29 8.36
N LEU A 170 -13.54 4.25 8.64
CA LEU A 170 -14.02 2.89 8.85
C LEU A 170 -13.15 2.22 9.91
N ALA A 171 -13.68 2.10 11.12
CA ALA A 171 -12.96 1.51 12.24
C ALA A 171 -12.54 0.06 11.93
N PRO A 172 -11.47 -0.45 12.57
CA PRO A 172 -11.03 -1.83 12.40
C PRO A 172 -12.20 -2.80 12.55
N TYR A 173 -12.36 -3.68 11.57
CA TYR A 173 -13.42 -4.69 11.53
C TYR A 173 -14.87 -4.17 11.54
N ALA A 174 -15.12 -2.85 11.54
CA ALA A 174 -16.45 -2.28 11.42
C ALA A 174 -17.06 -2.54 10.02
N LYS A 175 -18.38 -2.59 9.97
CA LYS A 175 -19.14 -2.79 8.71
C LYS A 175 -19.75 -1.49 8.18
N ARG A 176 -19.84 -0.46 9.00
CA ARG A 176 -20.47 0.81 8.65
C ARG A 176 -19.42 1.92 8.70
N PRO A 177 -19.21 2.66 7.60
CA PRO A 177 -18.31 3.81 7.61
C PRO A 177 -18.97 5.01 8.30
N ASP A 178 -18.13 5.83 8.96
CA ASP A 178 -18.47 7.15 9.43
C ASP A 178 -17.96 8.19 8.42
N LEU A 179 -18.87 8.61 7.54
CA LEU A 179 -18.52 9.44 6.39
C LEU A 179 -18.41 10.93 6.73
N PHE A 180 -19.11 11.38 7.76
CA PHE A 180 -19.19 12.79 8.11
C PHE A 180 -19.01 13.03 9.62
N PRO A 181 -18.30 14.10 10.00
CA PRO A 181 -17.56 15.04 9.15
C PRO A 181 -16.40 14.38 8.41
N ARG A 182 -15.89 15.02 7.35
CA ARG A 182 -14.74 14.53 6.57
C ARG A 182 -13.55 14.26 7.49
N LYS A 183 -13.01 13.04 7.38
CA LYS A 183 -11.89 12.60 8.22
C LYS A 183 -10.54 13.08 7.66
N LEU A 184 -9.61 13.44 8.56
CA LEU A 184 -8.25 13.80 8.18
C LEU A 184 -7.43 12.52 8.00
N ILE A 185 -6.96 12.28 6.79
CA ILE A 185 -6.07 11.16 6.50
C ILE A 185 -4.65 11.68 6.37
N THR A 186 -3.84 11.34 7.35
CA THR A 186 -2.42 11.67 7.39
C THR A 186 -1.60 10.52 6.81
N MET A 187 -0.66 10.86 5.94
CA MET A 187 0.30 9.91 5.39
C MET A 187 1.69 10.53 5.42
N LYS A 188 2.66 9.75 5.89
CA LYS A 188 4.06 10.16 5.93
C LYS A 188 4.91 9.04 5.36
N VAL A 189 5.70 9.39 4.37
CA VAL A 189 6.67 8.49 3.73
C VAL A 189 8.06 8.88 4.17
N GLY A 190 8.78 7.91 4.71
CA GLY A 190 10.17 8.08 5.12
C GLY A 190 11.14 7.97 3.96
N ASP A 191 12.40 8.22 4.27
CA ASP A 191 13.51 8.08 3.33
C ASP A 191 13.80 6.58 3.11
N PRO A 192 13.87 6.09 1.86
CA PRO A 192 14.29 4.72 1.59
C PRO A 192 15.71 4.42 2.11
N ASP A 193 16.59 5.40 2.11
CA ASP A 193 17.96 5.24 2.58
C ASP A 193 18.06 5.13 4.12
N ALA A 194 17.05 5.58 4.85
CA ALA A 194 16.99 5.43 6.29
C ALA A 194 16.99 3.96 6.74
N LEU A 195 16.38 3.05 5.97
CA LEU A 195 16.42 1.61 6.24
C LEU A 195 17.77 0.99 5.85
N ALA A 196 18.39 1.47 4.78
CA ALA A 196 19.73 1.05 4.40
C ALA A 196 20.77 1.47 5.44
N ALA A 197 20.61 2.66 6.05
CA ALA A 197 21.50 3.19 7.10
C ALA A 197 21.38 2.42 8.43
N LEU A 198 20.25 1.74 8.70
CA LEU A 198 20.08 0.87 9.88
C LEU A 198 20.83 -0.46 9.77
N GLY A 199 21.55 -0.68 8.64
CA GLY A 199 22.45 -1.79 8.40
C GLY A 199 21.77 -3.04 7.87
N GLY A 200 22.52 -3.79 7.06
CA GLY A 200 22.10 -5.09 6.52
C GLY A 200 21.71 -6.11 7.57
N ASP A 201 22.13 -5.92 8.83
CA ASP A 201 21.85 -6.78 9.96
C ASP A 201 20.36 -6.89 10.32
N LEU A 202 19.58 -5.81 10.17
CA LEU A 202 18.13 -5.85 10.40
C LEU A 202 17.36 -6.58 9.28
N LEU A 203 17.87 -6.51 8.05
CA LEU A 203 17.29 -7.26 6.93
C LEU A 203 17.67 -8.75 7.03
N SER A 204 18.87 -9.07 7.49
CA SER A 204 19.29 -10.45 7.71
C SER A 204 18.59 -11.09 8.90
N ALA A 205 18.39 -10.36 10.01
CA ALA A 205 17.64 -10.83 11.17
C ALA A 205 16.15 -11.07 10.89
N ALA A 206 15.59 -10.42 9.85
CA ALA A 206 14.20 -10.64 9.44
C ALA A 206 14.00 -11.86 8.52
N VAL A 207 15.07 -12.56 8.16
CA VAL A 207 15.07 -13.71 7.22
C VAL A 207 15.43 -15.03 7.93
N THR A 208 16.05 -14.98 9.12
CA THR A 208 16.28 -16.15 9.98
C THR A 208 15.12 -16.41 10.91
#